data_e858c13e7b086a32e3580779513f17f9
#
_entry.id   e858c13e7b086a32e3580779513f17f9
#
_cell.length_a   1.000
_cell.length_b   1.000
_cell.length_c   1.000
_cell.angle_alpha   90.00
_cell.angle_beta   90.00
_cell.angle_gamma   90.00
#
_symmetry.space_group_name_H-M   'P 1'
#
loop_
_entity.id
_entity.type
_entity.pdbx_description
1 polymer ?
#
loop_
_entity_poly.entity_id
_entity_poly.type
_entity_poly.pdbx_seq_one_letter_code
_entity_poly.pdbx_strand_id
1 'polypeptide(L)'
;MLVAFLALGASMAALGVGFLLTRANPVLAILLFIAAGGFVGAGFVRLNVNAGIHIGLVALSFVTAALSMYLLPRCAEAFRGTKQMIVSWTLTAAFGVSVTLGAGLVPVGVGQRLSALFLILWSVWVGLVLSAIGTRSNA
;
A
#
# COMPACT_ATOMS: atom_id res chain seq x y z
N MET A 1 -0.03 -16.91 -7.63
CA MET A 1 -0.69 -15.58 -7.57
C MET A 1 -1.47 -15.36 -6.29
N LEU A 2 -2.36 -16.27 -5.87
CA LEU A 2 -3.19 -16.11 -4.66
C LEU A 2 -2.37 -15.71 -3.43
N VAL A 3 -1.30 -16.43 -3.11
CA VAL A 3 -0.45 -16.17 -1.93
C VAL A 3 0.11 -14.74 -1.92
N ALA A 4 0.55 -14.24 -3.09
CA ALA A 4 1.08 -12.87 -3.18
C ALA A 4 0.01 -11.80 -2.88
N PHE A 5 -1.20 -11.98 -3.40
CA PHE A 5 -2.31 -11.07 -3.12
C PHE A 5 -2.76 -11.14 -1.66
N LEU A 6 -2.79 -12.33 -1.07
CA LEU A 6 -3.10 -12.51 0.36
C LEU A 6 -2.03 -11.86 1.24
N ALA A 7 -0.75 -12.02 0.90
CA ALA A 7 0.35 -11.39 1.63
C ALA A 7 0.29 -9.85 1.56
N LEU A 8 0.01 -9.28 0.37
CA LEU A 8 -0.19 -7.84 0.21
C LEU A 8 -1.40 -7.37 1.03
N GLY A 9 -2.53 -8.08 0.94
CA GLY A 9 -3.72 -7.75 1.71
C GLY A 9 -3.46 -7.79 3.22
N ALA A 10 -2.79 -8.84 3.72
CA ALA A 10 -2.41 -8.95 5.13
C ALA A 10 -1.49 -7.81 5.58
N SER A 11 -0.51 -7.43 4.75
CA SER A 11 0.40 -6.30 5.04
C SER A 11 -0.36 -4.98 5.15
N MET A 12 -1.28 -4.71 4.22
CA MET A 12 -2.11 -3.49 4.27
C MET A 12 -3.02 -3.47 5.49
N ALA A 13 -3.65 -4.60 5.83
CA ALA A 13 -4.48 -4.73 7.01
C ALA A 13 -3.68 -4.51 8.31
N ALA A 14 -2.48 -5.11 8.41
CA ALA A 14 -1.61 -4.93 9.56
C ALA A 14 -1.19 -3.45 9.76
N LEU A 15 -0.85 -2.74 8.68
CA LEU A 15 -0.58 -1.30 8.73
C LEU A 15 -1.82 -0.50 9.13
N GLY A 16 -3.00 -0.85 8.61
CA GLY A 16 -4.27 -0.22 9.00
C GLY A 16 -4.52 -0.35 10.50
N VAL A 17 -4.32 -1.54 11.08
CA VAL A 17 -4.38 -1.76 12.52
C VAL A 17 -3.35 -0.93 13.26
N GLY A 18 -2.09 -0.89 12.78
CA GLY A 18 -1.02 -0.06 13.35
C GLY A 18 -1.41 1.42 13.44
N PHE A 19 -2.03 1.98 12.40
CA PHE A 19 -2.50 3.36 12.42
C PHE A 19 -3.69 3.60 13.36
N LEU A 20 -4.58 2.62 13.54
CA LEU A 20 -5.64 2.71 14.55
C LEU A 20 -5.06 2.72 15.97
N LEU A 21 -4.10 1.84 16.26
CA LEU A 21 -3.47 1.73 17.59
C LEU A 21 -2.66 2.99 17.94
N THR A 22 -2.02 3.62 16.97
CA THR A 22 -1.28 4.87 17.18
C THR A 22 -2.15 6.12 17.17
N ARG A 23 -3.49 5.96 17.07
CA ARG A 23 -4.46 7.06 16.99
C ARG A 23 -4.14 8.07 15.89
N ALA A 24 -3.48 7.62 14.83
CA ALA A 24 -3.29 8.40 13.63
C ALA A 24 -4.63 8.68 12.94
N ASN A 25 -4.63 9.55 11.93
CA ASN A 25 -5.85 9.89 11.19
C ASN A 25 -6.55 8.61 10.67
N PRO A 26 -7.84 8.38 11.01
CA PRO A 26 -8.56 7.17 10.63
C PRO A 26 -8.68 6.98 9.11
N VAL A 27 -8.57 8.05 8.33
CA VAL A 27 -8.59 7.97 6.86
C VAL A 27 -7.50 7.04 6.33
N LEU A 28 -6.28 7.07 6.92
CA LEU A 28 -5.20 6.16 6.52
C LEU A 28 -5.58 4.70 6.76
N ALA A 29 -6.14 4.39 7.92
CA ALA A 29 -6.57 3.04 8.26
C ALA A 29 -7.67 2.55 7.32
N ILE A 30 -8.67 3.39 7.02
CA ILE A 30 -9.77 3.07 6.11
C ILE A 30 -9.24 2.77 4.70
N LEU A 31 -8.38 3.63 4.16
CA LEU A 31 -7.80 3.42 2.83
C LEU A 31 -6.99 2.11 2.75
N LEU A 32 -6.22 1.80 3.80
CA LEU A 32 -5.44 0.57 3.88
C LEU A 32 -6.33 -0.67 4.00
N PHE A 33 -7.45 -0.62 4.73
CA PHE A 33 -8.40 -1.72 4.78
C PHE A 33 -9.13 -1.93 3.44
N ILE A 34 -9.45 -0.85 2.72
CA ILE A 34 -10.02 -0.96 1.37
C ILE A 34 -8.98 -1.61 0.43
N ALA A 35 -7.72 -1.17 0.48
CA ALA A 35 -6.65 -1.79 -0.30
C ALA A 35 -6.48 -3.28 0.04
N ALA A 36 -6.50 -3.62 1.33
CA ALA A 36 -6.40 -5.00 1.81
C ALA A 36 -7.53 -5.87 1.27
N GLY A 37 -8.77 -5.42 1.39
CA GLY A 37 -9.96 -6.12 0.88
C GLY A 37 -9.91 -6.32 -0.63
N GLY A 38 -9.49 -5.31 -1.38
CA GLY A 38 -9.33 -5.41 -2.82
C GLY A 38 -8.24 -6.40 -3.24
N PHE A 39 -7.06 -6.42 -2.57
CA PHE A 39 -6.02 -7.42 -2.84
C PHE A 39 -6.50 -8.84 -2.52
N VAL A 40 -7.12 -9.05 -1.37
CA VAL A 40 -7.67 -10.35 -1.00
C VAL A 40 -8.73 -10.79 -2.02
N GLY A 41 -9.68 -9.93 -2.37
CA GLY A 41 -10.69 -10.19 -3.38
C GLY A 41 -10.10 -10.54 -4.75
N ALA A 42 -9.10 -9.77 -5.22
CA ALA A 42 -8.39 -10.04 -6.46
C ALA A 42 -7.65 -11.39 -6.44
N GLY A 43 -7.16 -11.81 -5.27
CA GLY A 43 -6.54 -13.12 -5.09
C GLY A 43 -7.51 -14.28 -5.34
N PHE A 44 -8.76 -14.16 -4.92
CA PHE A 44 -9.78 -15.18 -5.11
C PHE A 44 -10.44 -15.13 -6.50
N VAL A 45 -10.60 -13.94 -7.08
CA VAL A 45 -11.16 -13.79 -8.43
C VAL A 45 -10.06 -13.97 -9.47
N ARG A 46 -10.05 -15.15 -10.11
CA ARG A 46 -9.06 -15.43 -11.15
C ARG A 46 -9.34 -14.61 -12.41
N LEU A 47 -8.27 -14.11 -13.04
CA LEU A 47 -8.34 -13.29 -14.25
C LEU A 47 -9.07 -14.01 -15.41
N ASN A 48 -8.89 -15.32 -15.53
CA ASN A 48 -9.53 -16.15 -16.57
C ASN A 48 -11.01 -16.46 -16.29
N VAL A 49 -11.50 -16.22 -15.07
CA VAL A 49 -12.92 -16.44 -14.70
C VAL A 49 -13.71 -15.14 -14.83
N ASN A 50 -13.19 -14.05 -14.32
CA ASN A 50 -13.83 -12.73 -14.45
C ASN A 50 -12.76 -11.63 -14.46
N ALA A 51 -12.27 -11.31 -15.65
CA ALA A 51 -11.23 -10.29 -15.84
C ALA A 51 -11.66 -8.90 -15.35
N GLY A 52 -12.90 -8.50 -15.59
CA GLY A 52 -13.40 -7.19 -15.19
C GLY A 52 -13.37 -6.98 -13.68
N ILE A 53 -13.90 -7.94 -12.92
CA ILE A 53 -13.89 -7.88 -11.45
C ILE A 53 -12.45 -7.92 -10.93
N HIS A 54 -11.61 -8.83 -11.44
CA HIS A 54 -10.22 -8.93 -11.01
C HIS A 54 -9.47 -7.60 -11.21
N ILE A 55 -9.54 -7.03 -12.41
CA ILE A 55 -8.89 -5.75 -12.74
C ILE A 55 -9.45 -4.63 -11.88
N GLY A 56 -10.77 -4.57 -11.67
CA GLY A 56 -11.40 -3.57 -10.82
C GLY A 56 -10.92 -3.62 -9.38
N LEU A 57 -10.80 -4.82 -8.79
CA LEU A 57 -10.28 -5.01 -7.44
C LEU A 57 -8.80 -4.63 -7.32
N VAL A 58 -7.97 -5.00 -8.29
CA VAL A 58 -6.56 -4.60 -8.34
C VAL A 58 -6.42 -3.08 -8.46
N ALA A 59 -7.18 -2.45 -9.36
CA ALA A 59 -7.17 -1.00 -9.54
C ALA A 59 -7.61 -0.27 -8.27
N LEU A 60 -8.69 -0.71 -7.63
CA LEU A 60 -9.16 -0.17 -6.35
C LEU A 60 -8.06 -0.24 -5.29
N SER A 61 -7.39 -1.40 -5.16
CA SER A 61 -6.31 -1.59 -4.20
C SER A 61 -5.14 -0.67 -4.47
N PHE A 62 -4.73 -0.53 -5.73
CA PHE A 62 -3.61 0.32 -6.11
C PHE A 62 -3.91 1.81 -5.89
N VAL A 63 -5.11 2.26 -6.22
CA VAL A 63 -5.53 3.66 -6.01
C VAL A 63 -5.57 3.99 -4.51
N THR A 64 -6.20 3.14 -3.70
CA THR A 64 -6.31 3.39 -2.25
C THR A 64 -4.95 3.27 -1.54
N ALA A 65 -4.08 2.36 -1.97
CA ALA A 65 -2.70 2.29 -1.49
C ALA A 65 -1.90 3.54 -1.87
N ALA A 66 -1.96 4.00 -3.14
CA ALA A 66 -1.30 5.23 -3.60
C ALA A 66 -1.76 6.45 -2.81
N LEU A 67 -3.07 6.57 -2.56
CA LEU A 67 -3.63 7.64 -1.72
C LEU A 67 -3.09 7.57 -0.30
N SER A 68 -2.99 6.38 0.31
CA SER A 68 -2.41 6.20 1.64
C SER A 68 -0.94 6.64 1.68
N MET A 69 -0.15 6.22 0.68
CA MET A 69 1.26 6.62 0.55
C MET A 69 1.42 8.13 0.43
N TYR A 70 0.59 8.78 -0.38
CA TYR A 70 0.62 10.23 -0.61
C TYR A 70 0.17 11.03 0.62
N LEU A 71 -0.88 10.56 1.30
CA LEU A 71 -1.47 11.24 2.45
C LEU A 71 -0.69 10.99 3.76
N LEU A 72 0.12 9.95 3.83
CA LEU A 72 0.83 9.55 5.04
C LEU A 72 1.56 10.72 5.73
N PRO A 73 2.41 11.52 5.05
CA PRO A 73 3.13 12.62 5.71
C PRO A 73 2.22 13.78 6.16
N ARG A 74 1.00 13.84 5.61
CA ARG A 74 0.01 14.88 5.98
C ARG A 74 -0.85 14.47 7.15
N CYS A 75 -1.15 13.17 7.26
CA CYS A 75 -2.13 12.62 8.18
C CYS A 75 -1.52 11.99 9.44
N ALA A 76 -0.21 11.66 9.42
CA ALA A 76 0.46 11.04 10.56
C ALA A 76 1.68 11.87 10.97
N GLU A 77 1.65 12.40 12.20
CA GLU A 77 2.65 13.32 12.73
C GLU A 77 4.08 12.74 12.69
N ALA A 78 4.22 11.46 13.00
CA ALA A 78 5.50 10.74 12.94
C ALA A 78 6.19 10.77 11.57
N PHE A 79 5.46 11.07 10.51
CA PHE A 79 5.93 11.08 9.13
C PHE A 79 6.05 12.50 8.54
N ARG A 80 5.83 13.55 9.34
CA ARG A 80 5.92 14.96 8.89
C ARG A 80 7.34 15.48 8.74
N GLY A 81 8.35 14.76 9.21
CA GLY A 81 9.75 15.16 9.03
C GLY A 81 10.16 15.17 7.56
N THR A 82 11.04 16.10 7.17
CA THR A 82 11.46 16.27 5.76
C THR A 82 11.95 14.97 5.13
N LYS A 83 12.76 14.19 5.85
CA LYS A 83 13.28 12.91 5.36
C LYS A 83 12.15 11.91 5.10
N GLN A 84 11.20 11.80 6.03
CA GLN A 84 10.05 10.91 5.93
C GLN A 84 9.13 11.31 4.76
N MET A 85 8.91 12.61 4.57
CA MET A 85 8.15 13.13 3.42
C MET A 85 8.81 12.77 2.10
N ILE A 86 10.11 13.00 1.97
CA ILE A 86 10.86 12.67 0.75
C ILE A 86 10.75 11.18 0.46
N VAL A 87 11.01 10.29 1.44
CA VAL A 87 10.92 8.85 1.24
C VAL A 87 9.52 8.44 0.81
N SER A 88 8.48 8.89 1.51
CA SER A 88 7.09 8.53 1.17
C SER A 88 6.72 8.97 -0.24
N TRP A 89 7.00 10.22 -0.61
CA TRP A 89 6.64 10.73 -1.93
C TRP A 89 7.48 10.15 -3.06
N THR A 90 8.76 9.86 -2.81
CA THR A 90 9.60 9.15 -3.80
C THR A 90 9.05 7.76 -4.08
N LEU A 91 8.70 6.99 -3.04
CA LEU A 91 8.10 5.68 -3.20
C LEU A 91 6.71 5.75 -3.86
N THR A 92 5.91 6.77 -3.53
CA THR A 92 4.61 7.01 -4.19
C THR A 92 4.79 7.31 -5.67
N ALA A 93 5.75 8.16 -6.03
CA ALA A 93 6.05 8.49 -7.43
C ALA A 93 6.54 7.26 -8.20
N ALA A 94 7.48 6.50 -7.62
CA ALA A 94 7.99 5.27 -8.22
C ALA A 94 6.88 4.21 -8.42
N PHE A 95 6.00 4.06 -7.43
CA PHE A 95 4.81 3.22 -7.55
C PHE A 95 3.90 3.68 -8.69
N GLY A 96 3.54 4.98 -8.75
CA GLY A 96 2.70 5.55 -9.80
C GLY A 96 3.30 5.37 -11.20
N VAL A 97 4.60 5.62 -11.36
CA VAL A 97 5.33 5.37 -12.62
C VAL A 97 5.24 3.90 -13.00
N SER A 98 5.44 2.97 -12.06
CA SER A 98 5.36 1.53 -12.33
C SER A 98 3.98 1.09 -12.79
N VAL A 99 2.91 1.65 -12.19
CA VAL A 99 1.53 1.38 -12.60
C VAL A 99 1.27 1.89 -14.02
N THR A 100 1.70 3.12 -14.34
CA THR A 100 1.50 3.71 -15.67
C THR A 100 2.32 3.01 -16.75
N LEU A 101 3.57 2.61 -16.46
CA LEU A 101 4.38 1.82 -17.37
C LEU A 101 3.71 0.45 -17.66
N GLY A 102 3.16 -0.19 -16.65
CA GLY A 102 2.44 -1.46 -16.79
C GLY A 102 1.12 -1.34 -17.55
N ALA A 103 0.57 -0.13 -17.69
CA ALA A 103 -0.67 0.12 -18.42
C ALA A 103 -0.50 0.15 -19.95
N GLY A 104 0.72 0.24 -20.49
CA GLY A 104 0.88 0.29 -21.95
C GLY A 104 2.30 0.28 -22.51
N LEU A 105 3.33 0.46 -21.68
CA LEU A 105 4.72 0.59 -22.16
C LEU A 105 5.58 -0.65 -21.91
N VAL A 106 5.20 -1.47 -20.93
CA VAL A 106 5.88 -2.73 -20.60
C VAL A 106 4.85 -3.85 -20.43
N PRO A 107 5.26 -5.13 -20.52
CA PRO A 107 4.34 -6.23 -20.24
C PRO A 107 3.66 -6.04 -18.89
N VAL A 108 2.34 -6.20 -18.83
CA VAL A 108 1.50 -5.97 -17.63
C VAL A 108 2.06 -6.66 -16.39
N GLY A 109 2.57 -7.89 -16.53
CA GLY A 109 3.16 -8.64 -15.42
C GLY A 109 4.43 -8.00 -14.86
N VAL A 110 5.20 -7.25 -15.65
CA VAL A 110 6.40 -6.53 -15.18
C VAL A 110 5.97 -5.29 -14.39
N GLY A 111 5.06 -4.48 -14.94
CA GLY A 111 4.53 -3.31 -14.26
C GLY A 111 3.90 -3.65 -12.91
N GLN A 112 3.09 -4.70 -12.84
CA GLN A 112 2.49 -5.18 -11.60
C GLN A 112 3.52 -5.61 -10.55
N ARG A 113 4.59 -6.31 -10.94
CA ARG A 113 5.66 -6.73 -10.01
C ARG A 113 6.44 -5.54 -9.48
N LEU A 114 6.77 -4.57 -10.32
CA LEU A 114 7.43 -3.34 -9.89
C LEU A 114 6.55 -2.53 -8.93
N SER A 115 5.26 -2.39 -9.23
CA SER A 115 4.32 -1.72 -8.32
C SER A 115 4.22 -2.44 -6.98
N ALA A 116 4.12 -3.77 -6.97
CA ALA A 116 4.11 -4.55 -5.75
C ALA A 116 5.42 -4.38 -4.95
N LEU A 117 6.58 -4.33 -5.60
CA LEU A 117 7.87 -4.10 -4.96
C LEU A 117 7.89 -2.76 -4.22
N PHE A 118 7.50 -1.66 -4.88
CA PHE A 118 7.49 -0.34 -4.24
C PHE A 118 6.47 -0.26 -3.10
N LEU A 119 5.33 -0.93 -3.22
CA LEU A 119 4.35 -1.03 -2.16
C LEU A 119 4.89 -1.80 -0.94
N ILE A 120 5.60 -2.91 -1.18
CA ILE A 120 6.25 -3.67 -0.11
C ILE A 120 7.34 -2.84 0.58
N LEU A 121 8.22 -2.18 -0.19
CA LEU A 121 9.27 -1.33 0.36
C LEU A 121 8.68 -0.22 1.24
N TRP A 122 7.62 0.44 0.78
CA TRP A 122 6.91 1.43 1.55
C TRP A 122 6.30 0.83 2.83
N SER A 123 5.66 -0.32 2.75
CA SER A 123 5.04 -0.99 3.90
C SER A 123 6.05 -1.37 4.97
N VAL A 124 7.20 -1.92 4.56
CA VAL A 124 8.31 -2.25 5.47
C VAL A 124 8.84 -0.99 6.14
N TRP A 125 9.11 0.06 5.35
CA TRP A 125 9.59 1.31 5.90
C TRP A 125 8.61 1.93 6.91
N VAL A 126 7.31 1.97 6.61
CA VAL A 126 6.27 2.44 7.54
C VAL A 126 6.26 1.61 8.82
N GLY A 127 6.30 0.28 8.69
CA GLY A 127 6.34 -0.64 9.83
C GLY A 127 7.54 -0.38 10.73
N LEU A 128 8.73 -0.14 10.16
CA LEU A 128 9.94 0.18 10.93
C LEU A 128 9.81 1.52 11.67
N VAL A 129 9.25 2.55 11.05
CA VAL A 129 9.03 3.85 11.71
C VAL A 129 8.03 3.70 12.85
N LEU A 130 6.92 3.01 12.64
CA LEU A 130 5.91 2.79 13.69
C LEU A 130 6.46 1.98 14.87
N SER A 131 7.26 0.94 14.61
CA SER A 131 7.87 0.13 15.68
C SER A 131 8.85 0.94 16.51
N ALA A 132 9.65 1.82 15.89
CA ALA A 132 10.59 2.70 16.59
C ALA A 132 9.90 3.71 17.52
N ILE A 133 8.67 4.10 17.22
CA ILE A 133 7.86 5.00 18.07
C ILE A 133 7.31 4.23 19.26
N GLY A 134 6.77 3.03 19.02
CA GLY A 134 6.21 2.20 20.08
C GLY A 134 7.21 1.85 21.19
N THR A 135 8.48 1.63 20.82
CA THR A 135 9.55 1.35 21.80
C THR A 135 9.90 2.56 22.66
N ARG A 136 9.79 3.77 22.14
CA ARG A 136 10.08 5.01 22.91
C ARG A 136 9.00 5.39 23.90
N SER A 137 7.77 4.98 23.68
CA SER A 137 6.66 5.27 24.60
C SER A 137 6.64 4.37 25.84
N ASN A 138 7.39 3.27 25.82
CA ASN A 138 7.46 2.29 26.91
C ASN A 138 8.76 2.36 27.73
N ALA A 139 9.64 3.29 27.40
CA ALA A 139 10.89 3.57 28.14
C ALA A 139 10.80 4.88 28.94
#